data_0ea16881c1a4b9bf54f7f1b8369e30d8
#
_entry.id   0ea16881c1a4b9bf54f7f1b8369e30d8
#
_cell.length_a   1.000
_cell.length_b   1.000
_cell.length_c   1.000
_cell.angle_alpha   90.00
_cell.angle_beta   90.00
_cell.angle_gamma   90.00
#
_symmetry.space_group_name_H-M   'P 1'
#
loop_
_entity.id
_entity.type
_entity.pdbx_description
1 polymer ?
#
loop_
_entity_poly.entity_id
_entity_poly.type
_entity_poly.pdbx_seq_one_letter_code
_entity_poly.pdbx_strand_id
1 'polypeptide(L)'
;MIRAEIFANQSMQEVLLNNLEAAIPGFLYSIVPLAHGRGGESYKLGTTTWPETNVIIIAYCDDDKESRIATVVDYVKEKFKDEGIKLFVMHDR
;
A
#
# COMPACT_ATOMS: atom_id res chain seq x y z
N MET A 1 16.80 -1.08 -9.37
CA MET A 1 16.08 -1.11 -8.07
C MET A 1 14.91 -0.13 -8.11
N ILE A 2 13.85 -0.51 -7.48
CA ILE A 2 12.68 0.35 -7.34
C ILE A 2 12.39 0.64 -5.86
N ARG A 3 11.71 1.75 -5.63
CA ARG A 3 11.05 2.04 -4.37
C ARG A 3 9.55 2.02 -4.64
N ALA A 4 8.84 1.12 -3.97
CA ALA A 4 7.39 1.03 -4.08
C ALA A 4 6.76 1.54 -2.79
N GLU A 5 5.73 2.36 -2.91
CA GLU A 5 4.97 2.87 -1.77
C GLU A 5 3.51 2.59 -2.00
N ILE A 6 2.88 1.91 -1.06
CA ILE A 6 1.45 1.60 -1.12
C ILE A 6 0.76 2.35 0.01
N PHE A 7 -0.17 3.22 -0.37
CA PHE A 7 -0.98 3.99 0.57
C PHE A 7 -2.38 3.38 0.61
N ALA A 8 -2.86 3.06 1.79
CA ALA A 8 -4.17 2.45 1.94
C ALA A 8 -4.75 2.79 3.31
N ASN A 9 -6.05 2.54 3.46
CA ASN A 9 -6.66 2.59 4.79
C ASN A 9 -5.95 1.56 5.68
N GLN A 10 -5.77 1.90 6.95
CA GLN A 10 -5.09 1.03 7.92
C GLN A 10 -5.70 -0.37 7.97
N SER A 11 -7.00 -0.49 7.76
CA SER A 11 -7.69 -1.78 7.77
C SER A 11 -7.24 -2.73 6.65
N MET A 12 -6.59 -2.20 5.61
CA MET A 12 -6.15 -3.00 4.47
C MET A 12 -4.75 -3.57 4.64
N GLN A 13 -4.08 -3.29 5.76
CA GLN A 13 -2.69 -3.71 5.95
C GLN A 13 -2.50 -5.22 5.82
N GLU A 14 -3.27 -6.01 6.55
CA GLU A 14 -3.12 -7.45 6.53
C GLU A 14 -3.40 -8.05 5.15
N VAL A 15 -4.46 -7.60 4.51
CA VAL A 15 -4.83 -8.09 3.18
C VAL A 15 -3.71 -7.84 2.19
N LEU A 16 -3.17 -6.60 2.19
CA LEU A 16 -2.08 -6.24 1.29
C LEU A 16 -0.83 -7.07 1.58
N LEU A 17 -0.41 -7.15 2.83
CA LEU A 17 0.80 -7.89 3.18
C LEU A 17 0.68 -9.37 2.89
N ASN A 18 -0.46 -9.99 3.20
CA ASN A 18 -0.66 -11.41 2.93
C ASN A 18 -0.56 -11.71 1.44
N ASN A 19 -1.14 -10.86 0.60
CA ASN A 19 -1.08 -11.05 -0.85
C ASN A 19 0.31 -10.76 -1.41
N LEU A 20 1.00 -9.74 -0.88
CA LEU A 20 2.35 -9.43 -1.31
C LEU A 20 3.32 -10.56 -0.96
N GLU A 21 3.23 -11.11 0.23
CA GLU A 21 4.10 -12.20 0.65
C GLU A 21 3.82 -13.49 -0.11
N ALA A 22 2.57 -13.74 -0.48
CA ALA A 22 2.22 -14.88 -1.31
C ALA A 22 2.80 -14.75 -2.72
N ALA A 23 2.74 -13.55 -3.29
CA ALA A 23 3.25 -13.31 -4.65
C ALA A 23 4.78 -13.19 -4.69
N ILE A 24 5.38 -12.68 -3.64
CA ILE A 24 6.83 -12.46 -3.55
C ILE A 24 7.31 -13.07 -2.23
N PRO A 25 7.62 -14.36 -2.22
CA PRO A 25 8.11 -15.02 -1.00
C PRO A 25 9.35 -14.31 -0.46
N GLY A 26 9.35 -14.02 0.84
CA GLY A 26 10.43 -13.29 1.46
C GLY A 26 10.40 -11.79 1.20
N PHE A 27 9.24 -11.25 0.82
CA PHE A 27 9.08 -9.81 0.56
C PHE A 27 9.54 -8.98 1.75
N LEU A 28 10.44 -8.03 1.48
CA LEU A 28 10.99 -7.15 2.51
C LEU A 28 10.32 -5.78 2.42
N TYR A 29 9.85 -5.30 3.55
CA TYR A 29 9.10 -4.05 3.59
C TYR A 29 9.26 -3.33 4.93
N SER A 30 8.90 -2.06 4.93
CA SER A 30 8.72 -1.27 6.15
C SER A 30 7.30 -0.72 6.15
N ILE A 31 6.76 -0.51 7.33
CA ILE A 31 5.40 0.02 7.49
C ILE A 31 5.44 1.32 8.27
N VAL A 32 4.72 2.32 7.77
CA VAL A 32 4.40 3.51 8.53
C VAL A 32 2.92 3.42 8.88
N PRO A 33 2.58 3.03 10.11
CA PRO A 33 1.18 2.88 10.51
C PRO A 33 0.58 4.22 10.93
N LEU A 34 -0.74 4.27 10.92
CA LEU A 34 -1.49 5.40 11.48
C LEU A 34 -1.13 6.74 10.84
N ALA A 35 -0.82 6.73 9.54
CA ALA A 35 -0.45 7.94 8.82
C ALA A 35 -1.70 8.76 8.53
N HIS A 36 -1.62 10.07 8.77
CA HIS A 36 -2.67 11.00 8.41
C HIS A 36 -2.47 11.45 6.97
N GLY A 37 -3.56 11.60 6.23
CA GLY A 37 -3.43 12.02 4.86
C GLY A 37 -4.70 12.65 4.33
N ARG A 38 -4.57 13.32 3.22
CA ARG A 38 -5.68 13.91 2.51
C ARG A 38 -5.62 13.44 1.05
N GLY A 39 -6.62 12.65 0.67
CA GLY A 39 -6.79 12.27 -0.72
C GLY A 39 -7.76 13.18 -1.42
N GLY A 40 -8.05 12.90 -2.68
CA GLY A 40 -8.93 13.74 -3.48
C GLY A 40 -10.30 13.94 -2.86
N GLU A 41 -10.95 12.88 -2.46
CA GLU A 41 -12.32 12.92 -1.95
C GLU A 41 -12.44 12.46 -0.50
N SER A 42 -11.34 12.16 0.16
CA SER A 42 -11.40 11.67 1.53
C SER A 42 -10.29 12.24 2.37
N TYR A 43 -10.55 12.31 3.66
CA TYR A 43 -9.60 12.80 4.64
C TYR A 43 -9.34 11.71 5.65
N LYS A 44 -8.06 11.41 5.90
CA LYS A 44 -7.62 10.41 6.87
C LYS A 44 -6.83 11.12 7.96
N LEU A 45 -7.52 11.78 8.85
CA LEU A 45 -6.90 12.66 9.84
C LEU A 45 -6.59 11.98 11.17
N GLY A 46 -7.11 10.77 11.39
CA GLY A 46 -6.82 10.05 12.63
C GLY A 46 -7.39 10.68 13.89
N THR A 47 -8.41 11.53 13.75
CA THR A 47 -9.09 12.13 14.89
C THR A 47 -10.23 11.26 15.38
N THR A 48 -10.81 11.59 16.51
CA THR A 48 -11.97 10.86 17.03
C THR A 48 -13.19 10.95 16.10
N THR A 49 -13.30 12.05 15.35
CA THR A 49 -14.37 12.22 14.36
C THR A 49 -14.11 11.36 13.12
N TRP A 50 -12.83 11.19 12.76
CA TRP A 50 -12.41 10.39 11.63
C TRP A 50 -11.39 9.37 12.13
N PRO A 51 -11.84 8.26 12.72
CA PRO A 51 -10.93 7.30 13.35
C PRO A 51 -10.07 6.54 12.37
N GLU A 52 -10.41 6.55 11.08
CA GLU A 52 -9.63 5.83 10.09
C GLU A 52 -8.35 6.58 9.73
N THR A 53 -7.26 5.84 9.65
CA THR A 53 -5.96 6.37 9.26
C THR A 53 -5.42 5.53 8.12
N ASN A 54 -4.36 6.02 7.49
CA ASN A 54 -3.69 5.29 6.42
C ASN A 54 -2.51 4.50 6.96
N VAL A 55 -2.19 3.43 6.25
CA VAL A 55 -0.91 2.74 6.35
C VAL A 55 -0.11 3.04 5.10
N ILE A 56 1.21 3.13 5.24
CA ILE A 56 2.12 3.24 4.11
C ILE A 56 3.05 2.04 4.16
N ILE A 57 3.03 1.22 3.10
CA ILE A 57 3.93 0.08 2.98
C ILE A 57 5.03 0.50 2.01
N ILE A 58 6.28 0.45 2.46
CA ILE A 58 7.42 0.88 1.67
C ILE A 58 8.32 -0.31 1.43
N ALA A 59 8.71 -0.53 0.16
CA ALA A 59 9.59 -1.62 -0.20
C ALA A 59 10.65 -1.14 -1.19
N TYR A 60 11.87 -1.60 -0.98
CA TYR A 60 12.96 -1.42 -1.93
C TYR A 60 13.28 -2.80 -2.48
N CYS A 61 13.19 -2.97 -3.78
CA CYS A 61 13.41 -4.29 -4.39
C CYS A 61 13.89 -4.16 -5.83
N ASP A 62 14.21 -5.29 -6.42
CA ASP A 62 14.66 -5.31 -7.81
C ASP A 62 13.54 -4.94 -8.77
N ASP A 63 13.91 -4.40 -9.91
CA ASP A 63 12.96 -3.94 -10.93
C ASP A 63 12.00 -5.03 -11.38
N ASP A 64 12.43 -6.30 -11.37
CA ASP A 64 11.61 -7.41 -11.80
C ASP A 64 10.44 -7.71 -10.86
N LYS A 65 10.41 -7.11 -9.68
CA LYS A 65 9.30 -7.28 -8.74
C LYS A 65 8.15 -6.31 -8.99
N GLU A 66 8.36 -5.27 -9.78
CA GLU A 66 7.36 -4.23 -9.98
C GLU A 66 6.03 -4.79 -10.49
N SER A 67 6.07 -5.65 -11.49
CA SER A 67 4.84 -6.19 -12.08
C SER A 67 4.05 -7.04 -11.07
N ARG A 68 4.75 -7.77 -10.20
CA ARG A 68 4.09 -8.57 -9.16
C ARG A 68 3.41 -7.68 -8.13
N ILE A 69 4.09 -6.61 -7.72
CA ILE A 69 3.51 -5.65 -6.77
C ILE A 69 2.28 -4.99 -7.38
N ALA A 70 2.38 -4.54 -8.62
CA ALA A 70 1.25 -3.92 -9.32
C ALA A 70 0.07 -4.88 -9.45
N THR A 71 0.33 -6.14 -9.78
CA THR A 71 -0.71 -7.15 -9.91
C THR A 71 -1.42 -7.38 -8.57
N VAL A 72 -0.68 -7.45 -7.48
CA VAL A 72 -1.27 -7.60 -6.15
C VAL A 72 -2.15 -6.41 -5.80
N VAL A 73 -1.63 -5.20 -6.01
CA VAL A 73 -2.39 -3.98 -5.70
C VAL A 73 -3.66 -3.92 -6.53
N ASP A 74 -3.59 -4.23 -7.82
CA ASP A 74 -4.76 -4.24 -8.69
C ASP A 74 -5.80 -5.27 -8.23
N TYR A 75 -5.34 -6.46 -7.83
CA TYR A 75 -6.23 -7.50 -7.31
C TYR A 75 -6.95 -7.03 -6.06
N VAL A 76 -6.24 -6.45 -5.12
CA VAL A 76 -6.83 -5.97 -3.86
C VAL A 76 -7.78 -4.81 -4.13
N LYS A 77 -7.42 -3.88 -5.01
CA LYS A 77 -8.30 -2.77 -5.40
C LYS A 77 -9.60 -3.27 -6.01
N GLU A 78 -9.53 -4.29 -6.86
CA GLU A 78 -10.71 -4.86 -7.48
C GLU A 78 -11.62 -5.52 -6.46
N LYS A 79 -11.04 -6.17 -5.46
CA LYS A 79 -11.79 -6.88 -4.43
C LYS A 79 -12.39 -5.93 -3.38
N PHE A 80 -11.76 -4.82 -3.12
CA PHE A 80 -12.17 -3.85 -2.11
C PHE A 80 -12.34 -2.47 -2.76
N LYS A 81 -13.35 -2.36 -3.61
CA LYS A 81 -13.53 -1.19 -4.49
C LYS A 81 -13.77 0.13 -3.75
N ASP A 82 -14.31 0.07 -2.54
CA ASP A 82 -14.59 1.27 -1.76
C ASP A 82 -13.37 1.78 -0.99
N GLU A 83 -12.28 1.03 -1.01
CA GLU A 83 -11.04 1.42 -0.32
C GLU A 83 -10.12 2.17 -1.27
N GLY A 84 -9.57 3.29 -0.79
CA GLY A 84 -8.64 4.08 -1.59
C GLY A 84 -7.23 3.54 -1.46
N ILE A 85 -6.83 2.69 -2.39
CA ILE A 85 -5.48 2.11 -2.40
C ILE A 85 -4.70 2.72 -3.56
N LYS A 86 -3.49 3.22 -3.28
CA LYS A 86 -2.64 3.80 -4.30
C LYS A 86 -1.23 3.25 -4.22
N LEU A 87 -0.67 2.95 -5.39
CA LEU A 87 0.71 2.49 -5.54
C LEU A 87 1.52 3.54 -6.28
N PHE A 88 2.66 3.89 -5.72
CA PHE A 88 3.65 4.74 -6.38
C PHE A 88 4.94 3.96 -6.50
N VAL A 89 5.55 3.99 -7.68
CA VAL A 89 6.81 3.30 -7.94
C VAL A 89 7.81 4.29 -8.49
N MET A 90 8.97 4.34 -7.87
CA MET A 90 10.08 5.16 -8.34
C MET A 90 11.24 4.26 -8.73
N HIS A 91 11.86 4.58 -9.84
CA HIS A 91 12.98 3.81 -10.38
C HIS A 91 14.27 4.59 -10.17
N ASP A 92 15.32 3.90 -9.76
CA ASP A 92 16.66 4.50 -9.78
C ASP A 92 17.20 4.45 -11.20
N ARG A 93 18.24 5.20 -11.43
CA ARG A 93 18.87 5.25 -12.75
C ARG A 93 20.21 4.56 -12.77
#